data_d8348e16b9c8cbf8c5d056e63a45d4f8
#
_entry.id   d8348e16b9c8cbf8c5d056e63a45d4f8
#
_cell.length_a   1.000
_cell.length_b   1.000
_cell.length_c   1.000
_cell.angle_alpha   90.00
_cell.angle_beta   90.00
_cell.angle_gamma   90.00
#
_symmetry.space_group_name_H-M   'P 1'
#
loop_
_entity.id
_entity.type
_entity.pdbx_description
1 polymer ?
#
loop_
_entity_poly.entity_id
_entity_poly.type
_entity_poly.pdbx_seq_one_letter_code
_entity_poly.pdbx_strand_id
1 'polypeptide(L)'
;MIGELCRSAFCLGILLFASVLWGQELRLGTTYTVEDSGLLKVLVPAFERARSIKVRAVLAGTGQVLRIAEKGDVDVVFSHSPADEEKFVAAGFGVARFDVMYNDFVIVGPAADPTGIRGEKDAVGAFKKIHARRAKFVSRGDDSGTHKKEQFLWRSAGLVPKWPDYLSTGQGMVRVLLMAGELQAYTLCDRATFSAQRAKAGLEILSSGDPRLRNEYGVIAVNPARHPHVNRQGAQAFVEWITSEAGQHLISNYRIGGEQVFFPGAKSRR
;
A
#
# COMPACT_ATOMS: atom_id res chain seq x y z
N MET A 1 -46.20 64.90 40.61
CA MET A 1 -46.28 63.71 41.44
C MET A 1 -45.76 62.56 40.61
N ILE A 2 -44.59 62.36 40.77
CA ILE A 2 -43.66 61.24 40.80
C ILE A 2 -44.06 60.11 39.86
N GLY A 3 -43.40 60.04 38.65
CA GLY A 3 -43.42 58.94 37.71
C GLY A 3 -42.21 58.06 37.89
N GLU A 4 -42.43 56.76 38.10
CA GLU A 4 -41.37 55.75 38.18
C GLU A 4 -40.88 55.37 36.79
N LEU A 5 -39.54 55.47 36.59
CA LEU A 5 -38.83 54.97 35.43
C LEU A 5 -38.59 53.44 35.60
N CYS A 6 -39.24 52.65 34.75
CA CYS A 6 -38.98 51.22 34.62
C CYS A 6 -37.74 51.03 33.72
N ARG A 7 -36.59 50.63 34.31
CA ARG A 7 -35.37 50.26 33.59
C ARG A 7 -35.48 48.79 33.20
N SER A 8 -35.78 48.51 31.94
CA SER A 8 -35.71 47.15 31.38
C SER A 8 -34.22 46.83 31.09
N ALA A 9 -33.65 45.97 31.88
CA ALA A 9 -32.33 45.38 31.61
C ALA A 9 -32.45 44.31 30.54
N PHE A 10 -31.92 44.57 29.37
CA PHE A 10 -31.84 43.65 28.25
C PHE A 10 -30.61 42.76 28.50
N CYS A 11 -30.80 41.56 29.08
CA CYS A 11 -29.76 40.55 29.21
C CYS A 11 -29.52 39.90 27.83
N LEU A 12 -28.47 40.35 27.16
CA LEU A 12 -27.99 39.74 25.92
C LEU A 12 -27.28 38.40 26.27
N GLY A 13 -28.01 37.30 26.18
CA GLY A 13 -27.47 35.97 26.35
C GLY A 13 -26.58 35.59 25.16
N ILE A 14 -25.25 35.63 25.35
CA ILE A 14 -24.31 35.08 24.37
C ILE A 14 -24.42 33.56 24.41
N LEU A 15 -25.15 33.00 23.46
CA LEU A 15 -25.15 31.54 23.18
C LEU A 15 -23.81 31.19 22.55
N LEU A 16 -22.85 30.73 23.36
CA LEU A 16 -21.66 30.06 22.91
C LEU A 16 -22.08 28.72 22.25
N PHE A 17 -22.23 28.74 20.93
CA PHE A 17 -22.25 27.51 20.16
C PHE A 17 -20.86 26.79 20.32
N ALA A 18 -20.74 25.90 21.27
CA ALA A 18 -19.69 24.93 21.27
C ALA A 18 -19.92 24.05 20.03
N SER A 19 -19.27 24.38 18.92
CA SER A 19 -19.14 23.48 17.78
C SER A 19 -18.42 22.25 18.30
N VAL A 20 -19.18 21.17 18.50
CA VAL A 20 -18.61 19.84 18.69
C VAL A 20 -17.82 19.56 17.43
N LEU A 21 -16.50 19.74 17.52
CA LEU A 21 -15.55 19.23 16.54
C LEU A 21 -15.65 17.69 16.59
N TRP A 22 -16.61 17.15 15.86
CA TRP A 22 -16.54 15.74 15.50
C TRP A 22 -15.22 15.58 14.76
N GLY A 23 -14.28 14.83 15.36
CA GLY A 23 -12.99 14.61 14.75
C GLY A 23 -13.20 14.12 13.32
N GLN A 24 -12.67 14.89 12.34
CA GLN A 24 -12.80 14.52 10.94
C GLN A 24 -12.22 13.15 10.74
N GLU A 25 -13.00 12.19 10.24
CA GLU A 25 -12.55 10.86 9.88
C GLU A 25 -12.09 10.87 8.42
N LEU A 26 -10.91 10.30 8.16
CA LEU A 26 -10.35 10.06 6.83
C LEU A 26 -10.47 8.57 6.50
N ARG A 27 -11.14 8.22 5.42
CA ARG A 27 -11.20 6.86 4.90
C ARG A 27 -10.02 6.61 3.97
N LEU A 28 -9.03 5.84 4.44
CA LEU A 28 -7.82 5.51 3.70
C LEU A 28 -7.99 4.15 3.02
N GLY A 29 -8.16 4.13 1.70
CA GLY A 29 -8.07 2.91 0.90
C GLY A 29 -6.62 2.49 0.72
N THR A 30 -6.27 1.29 1.17
CA THR A 30 -4.91 0.78 1.05
C THR A 30 -4.88 -0.74 0.91
N THR A 31 -3.68 -1.32 0.77
CA THR A 31 -3.54 -2.74 0.45
C THR A 31 -3.17 -3.56 1.68
N TYR A 32 -3.59 -4.85 1.66
CA TYR A 32 -3.15 -5.81 2.69
C TYR A 32 -1.63 -5.87 2.81
N THR A 33 -0.89 -5.71 1.71
CA THR A 33 0.58 -5.72 1.72
C THR A 33 1.17 -4.60 2.58
N VAL A 34 0.57 -3.39 2.55
CA VAL A 34 0.99 -2.27 3.40
C VAL A 34 0.67 -2.54 4.87
N GLU A 35 -0.49 -3.13 5.16
CA GLU A 35 -0.86 -3.54 6.53
C GLU A 35 0.04 -4.66 7.05
N ASP A 36 0.23 -5.73 6.26
CA ASP A 36 1.01 -6.91 6.62
C ASP A 36 2.49 -6.57 6.90
N SER A 37 3.02 -5.51 6.27
CA SER A 37 4.36 -5.00 6.55
C SER A 37 4.47 -4.30 7.92
N GLY A 38 3.34 -3.96 8.55
CA GLY A 38 3.29 -3.21 9.80
C GLY A 38 3.51 -1.70 9.67
N LEU A 39 3.74 -1.17 8.46
CA LEU A 39 4.03 0.25 8.22
C LEU A 39 2.89 1.17 8.66
N LEU A 40 1.63 0.76 8.46
CA LEU A 40 0.46 1.55 8.87
C LEU A 40 0.42 1.79 10.38
N LYS A 41 0.91 0.86 11.20
CA LYS A 41 0.99 1.02 12.67
C LYS A 41 1.92 2.15 13.11
N VAL A 42 2.81 2.61 12.21
CA VAL A 42 3.69 3.76 12.44
C VAL A 42 3.11 5.02 11.79
N LEU A 43 2.69 4.94 10.53
CA LEU A 43 2.24 6.11 9.77
C LEU A 43 0.91 6.66 10.27
N VAL A 44 -0.09 5.80 10.50
CA VAL A 44 -1.44 6.25 10.89
C VAL A 44 -1.43 7.02 12.21
N PRO A 45 -0.88 6.49 13.33
CA PRO A 45 -0.86 7.26 14.57
C PRO A 45 -0.05 8.55 14.49
N ALA A 46 1.01 8.58 13.67
CA ALA A 46 1.81 9.78 13.48
C ALA A 46 1.04 10.87 12.72
N PHE A 47 0.32 10.49 11.66
CA PHE A 47 -0.58 11.40 10.94
C PHE A 47 -1.71 11.92 11.84
N GLU A 48 -2.38 11.03 12.58
CA GLU A 48 -3.47 11.41 13.48
C GLU A 48 -3.03 12.44 14.53
N ARG A 49 -1.82 12.26 15.11
CA ARG A 49 -1.24 13.24 16.04
C ARG A 49 -0.90 14.56 15.36
N ALA A 50 -0.36 14.50 14.14
CA ALA A 50 0.11 15.69 13.44
C ALA A 50 -1.04 16.55 12.88
N ARG A 51 -2.18 15.96 12.58
CA ARG A 51 -3.30 16.63 11.89
C ARG A 51 -4.62 16.63 12.66
N SER A 52 -4.71 15.92 13.78
CA SER A 52 -5.96 15.75 14.56
C SER A 52 -7.11 15.17 13.73
N ILE A 53 -6.79 14.33 12.74
CA ILE A 53 -7.73 13.65 11.86
C ILE A 53 -7.62 12.16 12.13
N LYS A 54 -8.75 11.50 12.44
CA LYS A 54 -8.79 10.04 12.63
C LYS A 54 -8.74 9.32 11.29
N VAL A 55 -8.05 8.19 11.23
CA VAL A 55 -7.92 7.40 10.00
C VAL A 55 -8.63 6.07 10.15
N ARG A 56 -9.52 5.79 9.22
CA ARG A 56 -10.14 4.48 9.04
C ARG A 56 -9.57 3.82 7.79
N ALA A 57 -8.75 2.79 7.98
CA ALA A 57 -8.20 2.04 6.86
C ALA A 57 -9.25 1.08 6.27
N VAL A 58 -9.36 1.07 4.95
CA VAL A 58 -10.15 0.13 4.14
C VAL A 58 -9.16 -0.72 3.36
N LEU A 59 -9.04 -2.00 3.72
CA LEU A 59 -8.02 -2.91 3.21
C LEU A 59 -8.58 -3.80 2.11
N ALA A 60 -7.91 -3.84 0.96
CA ALA A 60 -8.25 -4.73 -0.14
C ALA A 60 -7.03 -4.97 -1.06
N GLY A 61 -7.15 -5.78 -2.09
CA GLY A 61 -6.16 -5.82 -3.18
C GLY A 61 -6.20 -4.53 -4.01
N THR A 62 -5.09 -4.13 -4.64
CA THR A 62 -4.98 -2.84 -5.35
C THR A 62 -6.14 -2.58 -6.32
N GLY A 63 -6.47 -3.53 -7.19
CA GLY A 63 -7.58 -3.34 -8.13
C GLY A 63 -8.94 -3.14 -7.44
N GLN A 64 -9.16 -3.78 -6.30
CA GLN A 64 -10.38 -3.62 -5.52
C GLN A 64 -10.39 -2.28 -4.77
N VAL A 65 -9.26 -1.84 -4.19
CA VAL A 65 -9.13 -0.51 -3.57
C VAL A 65 -9.47 0.59 -4.55
N LEU A 66 -8.95 0.53 -5.78
CA LEU A 66 -9.27 1.51 -6.83
C LEU A 66 -10.76 1.48 -7.20
N ARG A 67 -11.38 0.31 -7.33
CA ARG A 67 -12.83 0.21 -7.57
C ARG A 67 -13.68 0.76 -6.41
N ILE A 68 -13.24 0.62 -5.17
CA ILE A 68 -13.88 1.25 -3.99
C ILE A 68 -13.74 2.78 -4.09
N ALA A 69 -12.56 3.27 -4.47
CA ALA A 69 -12.30 4.69 -4.65
C ALA A 69 -13.08 5.30 -5.84
N GLU A 70 -13.29 4.54 -6.93
CA GLU A 70 -14.14 4.94 -8.06
C GLU A 70 -15.59 5.23 -7.65
N LYS A 71 -16.06 4.61 -6.56
CA LYS A 71 -17.40 4.86 -5.98
C LYS A 71 -17.42 5.96 -4.94
N GLY A 72 -16.27 6.50 -4.56
CA GLY A 72 -16.17 7.52 -3.49
C GLY A 72 -16.29 6.94 -2.07
N ASP A 73 -16.15 5.62 -1.90
CA ASP A 73 -16.27 4.95 -0.60
C ASP A 73 -15.02 5.11 0.28
N VAL A 74 -13.93 5.66 -0.28
CA VAL A 74 -12.73 6.15 0.41
C VAL A 74 -12.38 7.55 -0.04
N ASP A 75 -11.58 8.27 0.76
CA ASP A 75 -11.23 9.67 0.51
C ASP A 75 -9.85 9.81 -0.13
N VAL A 76 -8.95 8.87 0.19
CA VAL A 76 -7.58 8.82 -0.32
C VAL A 76 -7.18 7.38 -0.53
N VAL A 77 -6.38 7.12 -1.58
CA VAL A 77 -5.79 5.81 -1.90
C VAL A 77 -4.31 5.86 -1.64
N PHE A 78 -3.78 4.82 -0.99
CA PHE A 78 -2.34 4.57 -0.85
C PHE A 78 -2.04 3.14 -1.30
N SER A 79 -1.47 2.99 -2.50
CA SER A 79 -1.28 1.69 -3.16
C SER A 79 0.02 1.61 -3.96
N HIS A 80 0.24 0.50 -4.70
CA HIS A 80 1.51 0.22 -5.36
C HIS A 80 1.34 -0.44 -6.74
N SER A 81 0.49 0.13 -7.58
CA SER A 81 0.32 -0.26 -8.98
C SER A 81 0.28 0.97 -9.88
N PRO A 82 1.43 1.59 -10.19
CA PRO A 82 1.49 2.86 -10.91
C PRO A 82 0.62 2.91 -12.17
N ALA A 83 0.65 1.85 -12.99
CA ALA A 83 -0.12 1.82 -14.23
C ALA A 83 -1.65 1.85 -14.01
N ASP A 84 -2.16 1.20 -12.95
CA ASP A 84 -3.59 1.24 -12.62
C ASP A 84 -3.96 2.55 -11.93
N GLU A 85 -3.06 3.10 -11.10
CA GLU A 85 -3.19 4.38 -10.42
C GLU A 85 -3.24 5.55 -11.44
N GLU A 86 -2.39 5.50 -12.46
CA GLU A 86 -2.40 6.48 -13.58
C GLU A 86 -3.70 6.41 -14.39
N LYS A 87 -4.20 5.20 -14.68
CA LYS A 87 -5.51 5.03 -15.34
C LYS A 87 -6.65 5.59 -14.48
N PHE A 88 -6.63 5.36 -13.17
CA PHE A 88 -7.62 5.91 -12.24
C PHE A 88 -7.62 7.44 -12.25
N VAL A 89 -6.45 8.08 -12.27
CA VAL A 89 -6.32 9.54 -12.39
C VAL A 89 -6.77 10.03 -13.77
N ALA A 90 -6.31 9.38 -14.86
CA ALA A 90 -6.69 9.75 -16.23
C ALA A 90 -8.20 9.63 -16.49
N ALA A 91 -8.88 8.67 -15.84
CA ALA A 91 -10.34 8.54 -15.86
C ALA A 91 -11.07 9.60 -15.01
N GLY A 92 -10.34 10.48 -14.31
CA GLY A 92 -10.88 11.58 -13.51
C GLY A 92 -11.43 11.16 -12.13
N PHE A 93 -11.16 9.94 -11.66
CA PHE A 93 -11.57 9.50 -10.32
C PHE A 93 -10.60 9.96 -9.22
N GLY A 94 -9.34 10.16 -9.55
CA GLY A 94 -8.32 10.74 -8.68
C GLY A 94 -7.91 12.15 -9.14
N VAL A 95 -7.42 12.97 -8.22
CA VAL A 95 -6.95 14.34 -8.55
C VAL A 95 -5.57 14.29 -9.20
N ALA A 96 -4.61 13.65 -8.55
CA ALA A 96 -3.25 13.45 -9.03
C ALA A 96 -2.60 12.31 -8.24
N ARG A 97 -1.65 11.61 -8.88
CA ARG A 97 -0.79 10.63 -8.24
C ARG A 97 0.49 11.29 -7.74
N PHE A 98 0.87 11.01 -6.49
CA PHE A 98 2.14 11.44 -5.92
C PHE A 98 2.95 10.22 -5.50
N ASP A 99 4.23 10.20 -5.86
CA ASP A 99 5.16 9.19 -5.37
C ASP A 99 5.35 9.35 -3.86
N VAL A 100 5.37 8.23 -3.13
CA VAL A 100 5.55 8.23 -1.68
C VAL A 100 6.83 7.52 -1.29
N MET A 101 6.97 6.27 -1.73
CA MET A 101 8.09 5.41 -1.37
C MET A 101 8.25 4.29 -2.39
N TYR A 102 9.28 3.50 -2.23
CA TYR A 102 9.41 2.24 -2.96
C TYR A 102 10.03 1.16 -2.06
N ASN A 103 9.76 -0.09 -2.41
CA ASN A 103 10.54 -1.25 -2.01
C ASN A 103 10.84 -2.08 -3.26
N ASP A 104 11.27 -3.32 -3.09
CA ASP A 104 11.44 -4.25 -4.19
C ASP A 104 10.64 -5.53 -3.95
N PHE A 105 10.31 -6.18 -5.05
CA PHE A 105 9.94 -7.59 -5.01
C PHE A 105 11.19 -8.45 -4.93
N VAL A 106 11.04 -9.63 -4.35
CA VAL A 106 12.08 -10.64 -4.24
C VAL A 106 11.52 -11.99 -4.69
N ILE A 107 12.35 -12.82 -5.31
CA ILE A 107 12.01 -14.20 -5.57
C ILE A 107 12.57 -15.00 -4.41
N VAL A 108 11.67 -15.63 -3.68
CA VAL A 108 12.03 -16.47 -2.53
C VAL A 108 11.79 -17.94 -2.86
N GLY A 109 12.51 -18.81 -2.17
CA GLY A 109 12.40 -20.24 -2.37
C GLY A 109 13.16 -21.04 -1.32
N PRO A 110 13.22 -22.37 -1.47
CA PRO A 110 13.89 -23.26 -0.52
C PRO A 110 15.39 -23.00 -0.47
N ALA A 111 15.99 -23.16 0.70
CA ALA A 111 17.45 -22.98 0.89
C ALA A 111 18.30 -23.86 -0.04
N ALA A 112 17.80 -25.04 -0.40
CA ALA A 112 18.48 -25.98 -1.33
C ALA A 112 18.57 -25.47 -2.77
N ASP A 113 17.70 -24.52 -3.16
CA ASP A 113 17.63 -23.88 -4.49
C ASP A 113 17.86 -24.85 -5.67
N PRO A 114 16.98 -25.80 -5.91
CA PRO A 114 17.17 -26.79 -6.98
C PRO A 114 17.18 -26.19 -8.39
N THR A 115 16.77 -24.93 -8.57
CA THR A 115 16.81 -24.24 -9.86
C THR A 115 18.08 -23.44 -10.09
N GLY A 116 18.88 -23.19 -9.05
CA GLY A 116 20.14 -22.44 -9.15
C GLY A 116 19.93 -20.97 -9.49
N ILE A 117 18.97 -20.30 -8.82
CA ILE A 117 18.72 -18.88 -8.99
C ILE A 117 19.31 -18.00 -7.87
N ARG A 118 20.02 -18.62 -6.92
CA ARG A 118 20.66 -17.89 -5.83
C ARG A 118 21.67 -16.87 -6.37
N GLY A 119 21.47 -15.61 -5.99
CA GLY A 119 22.31 -14.49 -6.45
C GLY A 119 21.98 -14.00 -7.85
N GLU A 120 20.96 -14.57 -8.52
CA GLU A 120 20.51 -14.09 -9.83
C GLU A 120 19.94 -12.68 -9.73
N LYS A 121 20.47 -11.76 -10.55
CA LYS A 121 20.02 -10.39 -10.62
C LYS A 121 19.06 -10.12 -11.78
N ASP A 122 18.91 -11.07 -12.70
CA ASP A 122 17.93 -11.05 -13.76
C ASP A 122 16.68 -11.83 -13.34
N ALA A 123 15.65 -11.13 -12.91
CA ALA A 123 14.39 -11.74 -12.48
C ALA A 123 13.73 -12.56 -13.59
N VAL A 124 13.86 -12.14 -14.85
CA VAL A 124 13.34 -12.89 -16.01
C VAL A 124 14.13 -14.17 -16.22
N GLY A 125 15.46 -14.10 -16.08
CA GLY A 125 16.34 -15.29 -16.09
C GLY A 125 15.99 -16.27 -14.98
N ALA A 126 15.72 -15.77 -13.77
CA ALA A 126 15.28 -16.60 -12.65
C ALA A 126 13.94 -17.32 -12.96
N PHE A 127 12.98 -16.61 -13.50
CA PHE A 127 11.68 -17.17 -13.91
C PHE A 127 11.84 -18.23 -15.01
N LYS A 128 12.74 -18.02 -15.99
CA LYS A 128 13.07 -19.03 -17.02
C LYS A 128 13.65 -20.31 -16.41
N LYS A 129 14.58 -20.19 -15.45
CA LYS A 129 15.16 -21.33 -14.76
C LYS A 129 14.12 -22.13 -13.95
N ILE A 130 13.25 -21.44 -13.22
CA ILE A 130 12.13 -22.03 -12.47
C ILE A 130 11.22 -22.83 -13.43
N HIS A 131 10.82 -22.21 -14.54
CA HIS A 131 9.96 -22.85 -15.55
C HIS A 131 10.63 -24.04 -16.21
N ALA A 132 11.89 -23.93 -16.62
CA ALA A 132 12.64 -25.01 -17.28
C ALA A 132 12.76 -26.26 -16.40
N ARG A 133 12.87 -26.09 -15.09
CA ARG A 133 12.91 -27.17 -14.10
C ARG A 133 11.52 -27.65 -13.69
N ARG A 134 10.45 -26.99 -14.14
CA ARG A 134 9.07 -27.21 -13.66
C ARG A 134 9.00 -27.25 -12.13
N ALA A 135 9.78 -26.37 -11.50
CA ALA A 135 9.87 -26.33 -10.04
C ALA A 135 8.54 -25.88 -9.44
N LYS A 136 8.27 -26.31 -8.21
CA LYS A 136 7.08 -25.88 -7.48
C LYS A 136 7.07 -24.36 -7.35
N PHE A 137 5.98 -23.73 -7.75
CA PHE A 137 5.79 -22.30 -7.67
C PHE A 137 4.39 -21.98 -7.12
N VAL A 138 4.32 -21.16 -6.08
CA VAL A 138 3.05 -20.72 -5.50
C VAL A 138 2.80 -19.28 -5.93
N SER A 139 1.75 -19.10 -6.73
CA SER A 139 1.27 -17.81 -7.20
C SER A 139 0.12 -17.32 -6.33
N ARG A 140 0.03 -16.02 -6.12
CA ARG A 140 -1.14 -15.41 -5.48
C ARG A 140 -2.44 -15.66 -6.25
N GLY A 141 -2.45 -15.48 -7.56
CA GLY A 141 -3.61 -15.72 -8.41
C GLY A 141 -4.83 -14.85 -8.11
N ASP A 142 -4.68 -13.71 -7.43
CA ASP A 142 -5.75 -12.89 -6.82
C ASP A 142 -5.90 -11.49 -7.43
N ASP A 143 -5.30 -11.26 -8.60
CA ASP A 143 -5.25 -9.95 -9.29
C ASP A 143 -4.65 -8.80 -8.47
N SER A 144 -3.87 -9.10 -7.41
CA SER A 144 -3.11 -8.11 -6.63
C SER A 144 -1.94 -7.52 -7.40
N GLY A 145 -1.33 -6.45 -6.87
CA GLY A 145 -0.11 -5.87 -7.43
C GLY A 145 1.04 -6.88 -7.56
N THR A 146 1.20 -7.78 -6.57
CA THR A 146 2.19 -8.88 -6.63
C THR A 146 1.87 -9.87 -7.75
N HIS A 147 0.61 -10.29 -7.89
CA HIS A 147 0.19 -11.18 -8.98
C HIS A 147 0.39 -10.52 -10.36
N LYS A 148 0.05 -9.25 -10.50
CA LYS A 148 0.31 -8.50 -11.75
C LYS A 148 1.79 -8.40 -12.07
N LYS A 149 2.66 -8.19 -11.08
CA LYS A 149 4.12 -8.18 -11.24
C LYS A 149 4.63 -9.56 -11.65
N GLU A 150 4.15 -10.64 -11.04
CA GLU A 150 4.47 -12.01 -11.41
C GLU A 150 4.10 -12.29 -12.86
N GLN A 151 2.87 -11.97 -13.27
CA GLN A 151 2.41 -12.15 -14.65
C GLN A 151 3.21 -11.29 -15.65
N PHE A 152 3.64 -10.11 -15.25
CA PHE A 152 4.55 -9.29 -16.06
C PHE A 152 5.89 -10.01 -16.28
N LEU A 153 6.48 -10.60 -15.25
CA LEU A 153 7.75 -11.33 -15.35
C LEU A 153 7.63 -12.58 -16.22
N TRP A 154 6.54 -13.35 -16.08
CA TRP A 154 6.26 -14.50 -16.96
C TRP A 154 6.14 -14.08 -18.43
N ARG A 155 5.38 -13.04 -18.72
CA ARG A 155 5.26 -12.49 -20.10
C ARG A 155 6.60 -12.00 -20.62
N SER A 156 7.40 -11.30 -19.80
CA SER A 156 8.74 -10.83 -20.17
C SER A 156 9.69 -11.98 -20.45
N ALA A 157 9.48 -13.12 -19.83
CA ALA A 157 10.21 -14.36 -20.11
C ALA A 157 9.78 -15.05 -21.43
N GLY A 158 8.65 -14.62 -22.03
CA GLY A 158 8.01 -15.30 -23.15
C GLY A 158 7.33 -16.61 -22.74
N LEU A 159 6.92 -16.74 -21.48
CA LEU A 159 6.41 -17.98 -20.90
C LEU A 159 4.98 -17.82 -20.39
N VAL A 160 4.24 -18.91 -20.44
CA VAL A 160 2.94 -19.05 -19.76
C VAL A 160 3.10 -20.07 -18.65
N PRO A 161 2.87 -19.68 -17.38
CA PRO A 161 3.02 -20.59 -16.26
C PRO A 161 1.87 -21.62 -16.27
N LYS A 162 2.12 -22.79 -16.83
CA LYS A 162 1.14 -23.87 -16.93
C LYS A 162 1.83 -25.23 -16.81
N TRP A 163 2.10 -25.65 -15.57
CA TRP A 163 2.59 -27.01 -15.26
C TRP A 163 1.98 -27.47 -13.93
N PRO A 164 1.96 -28.77 -13.62
CA PRO A 164 1.24 -29.30 -12.44
C PRO A 164 1.64 -28.65 -11.10
N ASP A 165 2.91 -28.28 -10.94
CA ASP A 165 3.45 -27.69 -9.70
C ASP A 165 3.38 -26.15 -9.68
N TYR A 166 2.72 -25.51 -10.64
CA TYR A 166 2.37 -24.09 -10.57
C TYR A 166 0.99 -23.94 -9.93
N LEU A 167 0.97 -23.47 -8.68
CA LEU A 167 -0.23 -23.40 -7.86
C LEU A 167 -0.74 -21.94 -7.79
N SER A 168 -1.83 -21.65 -8.47
CA SER A 168 -2.55 -20.37 -8.36
C SER A 168 -3.58 -20.48 -7.24
N THR A 169 -3.39 -19.74 -6.14
CA THR A 169 -4.09 -20.01 -4.88
C THR A 169 -5.27 -19.10 -4.58
N GLY A 170 -5.33 -17.90 -5.18
CA GLY A 170 -6.33 -16.89 -4.82
C GLY A 170 -6.14 -16.32 -3.40
N GLN A 171 -4.94 -16.47 -2.79
CA GLN A 171 -4.70 -16.14 -1.39
C GLN A 171 -3.84 -14.88 -1.22
N GLY A 172 -3.94 -14.24 -0.03
CA GLY A 172 -3.06 -13.14 0.37
C GLY A 172 -1.61 -13.57 0.57
N MET A 173 -0.67 -12.59 0.52
CA MET A 173 0.77 -12.87 0.45
C MET A 173 1.31 -13.68 1.64
N VAL A 174 0.83 -13.42 2.86
CA VAL A 174 1.26 -14.17 4.05
C VAL A 174 0.94 -15.65 3.91
N ARG A 175 -0.28 -15.99 3.48
CA ARG A 175 -0.66 -17.40 3.25
C ARG A 175 0.15 -18.05 2.13
N VAL A 176 0.39 -17.32 1.04
CA VAL A 176 1.24 -17.80 -0.08
C VAL A 176 2.65 -18.10 0.40
N LEU A 177 3.25 -17.23 1.23
CA LEU A 177 4.58 -17.47 1.81
C LEU A 177 4.63 -18.74 2.68
N LEU A 178 3.63 -18.91 3.56
CA LEU A 178 3.57 -20.11 4.42
C LEU A 178 3.40 -21.39 3.58
N MET A 179 2.48 -21.36 2.61
CA MET A 179 2.29 -22.50 1.68
C MET A 179 3.56 -22.79 0.88
N ALA A 180 4.25 -21.75 0.38
CA ALA A 180 5.51 -21.94 -0.34
C ALA A 180 6.59 -22.55 0.56
N GLY A 181 6.64 -22.15 1.84
CA GLY A 181 7.53 -22.74 2.83
C GLY A 181 7.25 -24.23 3.08
N GLU A 182 5.98 -24.58 3.33
CA GLU A 182 5.55 -25.98 3.54
C GLU A 182 5.84 -26.87 2.31
N LEU A 183 5.60 -26.33 1.12
CA LEU A 183 5.81 -27.05 -0.15
C LEU A 183 7.25 -27.02 -0.64
N GLN A 184 8.15 -26.27 0.01
CA GLN A 184 9.50 -25.97 -0.47
C GLN A 184 9.46 -25.44 -1.91
N ALA A 185 8.57 -24.47 -2.15
CA ALA A 185 8.29 -23.89 -3.45
C ALA A 185 8.88 -22.48 -3.60
N TYR A 186 8.99 -22.03 -4.84
CA TYR A 186 9.33 -20.65 -5.16
C TYR A 186 8.07 -19.77 -5.13
N THR A 187 8.24 -18.49 -4.84
CA THR A 187 7.18 -17.48 -4.99
C THR A 187 7.78 -16.10 -5.16
N LEU A 188 7.01 -15.17 -5.73
CA LEU A 188 7.30 -13.75 -5.77
C LEU A 188 6.66 -13.07 -4.56
N CYS A 189 7.41 -12.26 -3.83
CA CYS A 189 6.92 -11.52 -2.68
C CYS A 189 7.55 -10.14 -2.62
N ASP A 190 6.87 -9.14 -2.07
CA ASP A 190 7.55 -7.91 -1.69
C ASP A 190 8.46 -8.14 -0.48
N ARG A 191 9.61 -7.45 -0.45
CA ARG A 191 10.63 -7.64 0.59
C ARG A 191 10.10 -7.38 2.00
N ALA A 192 9.24 -6.38 2.18
CA ALA A 192 8.76 -6.02 3.51
C ALA A 192 7.89 -7.12 4.11
N THR A 193 6.94 -7.68 3.33
CA THR A 193 6.12 -8.81 3.77
C THR A 193 7.00 -10.05 4.02
N PHE A 194 7.98 -10.33 3.14
CA PHE A 194 8.90 -11.44 3.36
C PHE A 194 9.69 -11.25 4.66
N SER A 195 10.30 -10.07 4.89
CA SER A 195 11.09 -9.80 6.10
C SER A 195 10.25 -9.96 7.37
N ALA A 196 8.99 -9.52 7.34
CA ALA A 196 8.06 -9.70 8.47
C ALA A 196 7.68 -11.17 8.74
N GLN A 197 7.71 -12.04 7.72
CA GLN A 197 7.30 -13.44 7.83
C GLN A 197 8.46 -14.45 7.71
N ARG A 198 9.70 -13.99 7.55
CA ARG A 198 10.87 -14.81 7.23
C ARG A 198 11.04 -16.03 8.15
N ALA A 199 10.92 -15.80 9.46
CA ALA A 199 11.10 -16.88 10.45
C ALA A 199 10.03 -17.97 10.35
N LYS A 200 8.82 -17.63 9.89
CA LYS A 200 7.70 -18.58 9.74
C LYS A 200 7.68 -19.25 8.37
N ALA A 201 8.13 -18.55 7.35
CA ALA A 201 8.10 -19.04 5.98
C ALA A 201 9.16 -20.13 5.73
N GLY A 202 10.29 -20.10 6.44
CA GLY A 202 11.38 -21.10 6.22
C GLY A 202 11.97 -21.05 4.81
N LEU A 203 11.89 -19.88 4.16
CA LEU A 203 12.39 -19.62 2.81
C LEU A 203 13.53 -18.60 2.85
N GLU A 204 14.27 -18.50 1.75
CA GLU A 204 15.35 -17.54 1.57
C GLU A 204 15.10 -16.66 0.35
N ILE A 205 15.64 -15.42 0.37
CA ILE A 205 15.70 -14.58 -0.82
C ILE A 205 16.76 -15.19 -1.75
N LEU A 206 16.35 -15.62 -2.93
CA LEU A 206 17.22 -16.26 -3.90
C LEU A 206 17.56 -15.31 -5.08
N SER A 207 16.63 -14.43 -5.46
CA SER A 207 16.89 -13.43 -6.51
C SER A 207 16.30 -12.08 -6.11
N SER A 208 17.07 -11.01 -6.34
CA SER A 208 16.69 -9.63 -6.05
C SER A 208 17.59 -8.64 -6.79
N GLY A 209 17.21 -7.35 -6.77
CA GLY A 209 18.03 -6.26 -7.31
C GLY A 209 17.83 -6.00 -8.82
N ASP A 210 16.92 -6.71 -9.48
CA ASP A 210 16.50 -6.37 -10.84
C ASP A 210 15.67 -5.08 -10.82
N PRO A 211 15.93 -4.10 -11.70
CA PRO A 211 15.11 -2.88 -11.80
C PRO A 211 13.62 -3.17 -12.04
N ARG A 212 13.29 -4.26 -12.73
CA ARG A 212 11.90 -4.69 -12.96
C ARG A 212 11.18 -5.15 -11.67
N LEU A 213 11.92 -5.46 -10.62
CA LEU A 213 11.38 -5.81 -9.31
C LEU A 213 11.04 -4.59 -8.44
N ARG A 214 11.34 -3.37 -8.89
CA ARG A 214 10.97 -2.16 -8.17
C ARG A 214 9.46 -2.08 -7.99
N ASN A 215 9.06 -1.77 -6.76
CA ASN A 215 7.67 -1.68 -6.32
C ASN A 215 7.43 -0.28 -5.76
N GLU A 216 6.79 0.56 -6.56
CA GLU A 216 6.58 1.97 -6.27
C GLU A 216 5.19 2.20 -5.67
N TYR A 217 5.14 2.98 -4.59
CA TYR A 217 3.92 3.32 -3.88
C TYR A 217 3.51 4.75 -4.19
N GLY A 218 2.24 4.92 -4.50
CA GLY A 218 1.63 6.22 -4.76
C GLY A 218 0.50 6.53 -3.80
N VAL A 219 0.23 7.83 -3.62
CA VAL A 219 -0.93 8.34 -2.90
C VAL A 219 -1.76 9.22 -3.81
N ILE A 220 -3.09 9.06 -3.76
CA ILE A 220 -4.04 9.74 -4.65
C ILE A 220 -5.26 10.17 -3.84
N ALA A 221 -5.55 11.46 -3.80
CA ALA A 221 -6.83 11.94 -3.28
C ALA A 221 -7.95 11.65 -4.28
N VAL A 222 -9.08 11.11 -3.80
CA VAL A 222 -10.28 10.88 -4.62
C VAL A 222 -10.83 12.22 -5.06
N ASN A 223 -11.32 12.30 -6.30
CA ASN A 223 -11.75 13.56 -6.93
C ASN A 223 -13.08 14.05 -6.36
N PRO A 224 -13.10 15.16 -5.59
CA PRO A 224 -14.31 15.70 -4.99
C PRO A 224 -15.31 16.27 -6.03
N ALA A 225 -14.88 16.56 -7.25
CA ALA A 225 -15.79 16.97 -8.33
C ALA A 225 -16.70 15.82 -8.79
N ARG A 226 -16.23 14.56 -8.65
CA ARG A 226 -17.05 13.38 -8.90
C ARG A 226 -17.81 12.91 -7.66
N HIS A 227 -17.22 13.09 -6.49
CA HIS A 227 -17.75 12.60 -5.21
C HIS A 227 -17.76 13.72 -4.16
N PRO A 228 -18.77 14.61 -4.16
CA PRO A 228 -18.80 15.75 -3.25
C PRO A 228 -18.79 15.41 -1.75
N HIS A 229 -19.09 14.15 -1.41
CA HIS A 229 -19.16 13.66 -0.03
C HIS A 229 -17.81 13.19 0.52
N VAL A 230 -16.75 13.09 -0.30
CA VAL A 230 -15.42 12.68 0.19
C VAL A 230 -14.78 13.77 1.04
N ASN A 231 -14.02 13.35 2.05
CA ASN A 231 -13.29 14.28 2.90
C ASN A 231 -12.07 14.87 2.16
N ARG A 232 -12.34 15.87 1.30
CA ARG A 232 -11.29 16.54 0.52
C ARG A 232 -10.15 17.09 1.37
N GLN A 233 -10.49 17.76 2.48
CA GLN A 233 -9.48 18.39 3.34
C GLN A 233 -8.60 17.34 4.03
N GLY A 234 -9.20 16.29 4.56
CA GLY A 234 -8.48 15.17 5.16
C GLY A 234 -7.59 14.44 4.14
N ALA A 235 -8.09 14.20 2.93
CA ALA A 235 -7.33 13.57 1.85
C ALA A 235 -6.12 14.40 1.43
N GLN A 236 -6.30 15.71 1.26
CA GLN A 236 -5.20 16.61 0.93
C GLN A 236 -4.16 16.68 2.07
N ALA A 237 -4.63 16.79 3.32
CA ALA A 237 -3.76 16.80 4.49
C ALA A 237 -2.93 15.50 4.59
N PHE A 238 -3.51 14.33 4.25
CA PHE A 238 -2.78 13.08 4.23
C PHE A 238 -1.74 13.02 3.11
N VAL A 239 -2.09 13.42 1.89
CA VAL A 239 -1.17 13.51 0.75
C VAL A 239 0.01 14.42 1.08
N GLU A 240 -0.24 15.61 1.60
CA GLU A 240 0.79 16.58 1.99
C GLU A 240 1.69 16.05 3.09
N TRP A 241 1.10 15.42 4.11
CA TRP A 241 1.86 14.91 5.24
C TRP A 241 2.74 13.72 4.86
N ILE A 242 2.22 12.73 4.12
CA ILE A 242 2.98 11.51 3.78
C ILE A 242 4.13 11.83 2.80
N THR A 243 3.98 12.88 1.99
CA THR A 243 5.02 13.37 1.07
C THR A 243 5.95 14.43 1.69
N SER A 244 5.66 14.92 2.90
CA SER A 244 6.50 15.87 3.62
C SER A 244 7.75 15.22 4.19
N GLU A 245 8.71 16.04 4.62
CA GLU A 245 9.92 15.58 5.31
C GLU A 245 9.58 14.68 6.50
N ALA A 246 8.59 15.04 7.31
CA ALA A 246 8.18 14.25 8.48
C ALA A 246 7.67 12.86 8.11
N GLY A 247 6.79 12.74 7.10
CA GLY A 247 6.31 11.46 6.60
C GLY A 247 7.42 10.63 5.97
N GLN A 248 8.27 11.25 5.16
CA GLN A 248 9.39 10.60 4.49
C GLN A 248 10.47 10.14 5.49
N HIS A 249 10.70 10.87 6.57
CA HIS A 249 11.59 10.48 7.65
C HIS A 249 11.11 9.22 8.37
N LEU A 250 9.82 9.11 8.66
CA LEU A 250 9.24 7.89 9.25
C LEU A 250 9.40 6.68 8.32
N ILE A 251 9.18 6.85 7.02
CA ILE A 251 9.38 5.80 6.02
C ILE A 251 10.85 5.36 5.96
N SER A 252 11.79 6.32 5.90
CA SER A 252 13.23 6.04 5.79
C SER A 252 13.80 5.33 7.03
N ASN A 253 13.20 5.57 8.19
CA ASN A 253 13.63 4.97 9.47
C ASN A 253 12.87 3.67 9.81
N TYR A 254 11.87 3.29 9.02
CA TYR A 254 11.14 2.07 9.26
C TYR A 254 12.02 0.84 9.02
N ARG A 255 12.05 -0.07 10.00
CA ARG A 255 12.87 -1.29 9.98
C ARG A 255 12.03 -2.51 10.32
N ILE A 256 12.33 -3.61 9.64
CA ILE A 256 11.82 -4.94 9.98
C ILE A 256 13.04 -5.83 10.24
N GLY A 257 13.14 -6.40 11.44
CA GLY A 257 14.32 -7.20 11.79
C GLY A 257 15.66 -6.44 11.69
N GLY A 258 15.64 -5.11 11.88
CA GLY A 258 16.83 -4.25 11.75
C GLY A 258 17.12 -3.77 10.32
N GLU A 259 16.46 -4.34 9.30
CA GLU A 259 16.67 -3.99 7.89
C GLU A 259 15.72 -2.86 7.44
N GLN A 260 16.23 -1.92 6.65
CA GLN A 260 15.41 -0.95 5.95
C GLN A 260 14.70 -1.64 4.79
N VAL A 261 13.36 -1.58 4.79
CA VAL A 261 12.53 -2.26 3.80
C VAL A 261 11.74 -1.32 2.90
N PHE A 262 11.66 -0.04 3.27
CA PHE A 262 11.07 1.03 2.45
C PHE A 262 12.04 2.18 2.29
N PHE A 263 12.04 2.78 1.11
CA PHE A 263 12.90 3.89 0.75
C PHE A 263 12.04 5.09 0.35
N PRO A 264 12.35 6.30 0.82
CA PRO A 264 11.66 7.52 0.42
C PRO A 264 11.62 7.68 -1.10
N GLY A 265 10.48 8.10 -1.62
CA GLY A 265 10.26 8.27 -3.06
C GLY A 265 9.58 9.59 -3.42
N ALA A 266 9.08 10.34 -2.44
CA ALA A 266 8.46 11.63 -2.69
C ALA A 266 9.51 12.63 -3.21
N LYS A 267 9.23 13.21 -4.38
CA LYS A 267 10.03 14.32 -4.90
C LYS A 267 9.73 15.56 -4.06
N SER A 268 10.78 16.25 -3.61
CA SER A 268 10.64 17.54 -2.92
C SER A 268 9.74 18.45 -3.79
N ARG A 269 8.64 18.92 -3.21
CA ARG A 269 7.85 20.00 -3.83
C ARG A 269 8.70 21.27 -3.73
N ARG A 270 9.28 21.70 -4.85
CA ARG A 270 9.94 23.01 -4.98
C ARG A 270 8.88 24.10 -5.11
#